data_52a0f317ebd7f28b84f7bbf15a4815c1
#
_entry.id   52a0f317ebd7f28b84f7bbf15a4815c1
#
_cell.length_a   1.000
_cell.length_b   1.000
_cell.length_c   1.000
_cell.angle_alpha   90.00
_cell.angle_beta   90.00
_cell.angle_gamma   90.00
#
_symmetry.space_group_name_H-M   'P 1'
#
loop_
_entity.id
_entity.type
_entity.pdbx_description
1 polymer ?
#
loop_
_entity_poly.entity_id
_entity_poly.type
_entity_poly.pdbx_seq_one_letter_code
_entity_poly.pdbx_strand_id
1 'polypeptide(L)'
;LAPEAFGHPTYRAVFDAIMAAGGACGEAATQPHSWATAIMDQAREDVVKHLVTELGVEQIAVDAETLRPYAQAILARLQEVWVGDQIAQLKAMLSRMRPSDDETAYNSLFADLLAMEQYRRELQAEAVKVVFE
;
A
#
# COMPACT_ATOMS: atom_id res chain seq x y z
N LEU A 1 5.76 -1.60 -2.66
CA LEU A 1 4.75 -0.85 -1.90
C LEU A 1 5.45 0.13 -0.97
N ALA A 2 5.07 1.39 -0.97
CA ALA A 2 5.63 2.42 -0.10
C ALA A 2 4.88 2.45 1.26
N PRO A 3 5.56 2.81 2.38
CA PRO A 3 4.90 2.92 3.69
C PRO A 3 3.71 3.88 3.70
N GLU A 4 3.77 4.92 2.88
CA GLU A 4 2.74 5.96 2.75
C GLU A 4 1.42 5.42 2.16
N ALA A 5 1.44 4.25 1.52
CA ALA A 5 0.23 3.58 1.04
C ALA A 5 -0.71 3.15 2.18
N PHE A 6 -0.16 3.00 3.40
CA PHE A 6 -0.95 2.73 4.60
C PHE A 6 -1.40 4.05 5.24
N GLY A 7 -2.67 4.36 5.14
CA GLY A 7 -3.25 5.57 5.72
C GLY A 7 -3.26 5.59 7.25
N HIS A 8 -3.35 4.41 7.89
CA HIS A 8 -3.37 4.28 9.35
C HIS A 8 -1.95 4.14 9.92
N PRO A 9 -1.55 4.95 10.92
CA PRO A 9 -0.19 4.94 11.46
C PRO A 9 0.26 3.59 12.01
N THR A 10 -0.65 2.85 12.66
CA THR A 10 -0.32 1.54 13.24
C THR A 10 -0.02 0.50 12.16
N TYR A 11 -0.77 0.48 11.06
CA TYR A 11 -0.48 -0.41 9.92
C TYR A 11 0.83 -0.04 9.21
N ARG A 12 1.13 1.24 9.11
CA ARG A 12 2.43 1.72 8.61
C ARG A 12 3.57 1.23 9.49
N ALA A 13 3.42 1.31 10.82
CA ALA A 13 4.42 0.81 11.77
C ALA A 13 4.61 -0.72 11.67
N VAL A 14 3.55 -1.48 11.42
CA VAL A 14 3.65 -2.93 11.13
C VAL A 14 4.43 -3.17 9.84
N PHE A 15 4.15 -2.42 8.77
CA PHE A 15 4.90 -2.51 7.52
C PHE A 15 6.39 -2.23 7.72
N ASP A 16 6.72 -1.16 8.47
CA ASP A 16 8.11 -0.81 8.78
C ASP A 16 8.80 -1.92 9.59
N ALA A 17 8.10 -2.55 10.54
CA ALA A 17 8.62 -3.67 11.32
C ALA A 17 8.86 -4.92 10.42
N ILE A 18 7.98 -5.20 9.46
CA ILE A 18 8.15 -6.26 8.47
C ILE A 18 9.41 -6.01 7.63
N MET A 19 9.60 -4.79 7.14
CA MET A 19 10.76 -4.43 6.33
C MET A 19 12.05 -4.49 7.16
N ALA A 20 12.03 -4.08 8.42
CA ALA A 20 13.17 -4.17 9.35
C ALA A 20 13.54 -5.63 9.69
N ALA A 21 12.57 -6.54 9.69
CA ALA A 21 12.77 -7.97 9.89
C ALA A 21 13.25 -8.72 8.61
N GLY A 22 13.56 -8.01 7.54
CA GLY A 22 14.04 -8.58 6.27
C GLY A 22 12.97 -8.72 5.19
N GLY A 23 11.77 -8.19 5.42
CA GLY A 23 10.66 -8.23 4.46
C GLY A 23 10.02 -9.63 4.34
N ALA A 24 9.09 -9.75 3.41
CA ALA A 24 8.36 -11.00 3.17
C ALA A 24 9.17 -12.07 2.41
N CYS A 25 10.36 -11.73 1.92
CA CYS A 25 11.24 -12.62 1.15
C CYS A 25 12.53 -13.00 1.90
N GLY A 26 12.67 -12.61 3.18
CA GLY A 26 13.82 -12.97 4.02
C GLY A 26 13.83 -14.43 4.44
N GLU A 27 14.98 -14.92 4.94
CA GLU A 27 15.10 -16.30 5.41
C GLU A 27 14.08 -16.63 6.51
N ALA A 28 13.78 -15.70 7.40
CA ALA A 28 12.78 -15.85 8.45
C ALA A 28 11.36 -16.07 7.90
N ALA A 29 11.05 -15.56 6.70
CA ALA A 29 9.74 -15.69 6.07
C ALA A 29 9.41 -17.14 5.64
N THR A 30 10.40 -18.02 5.56
CA THR A 30 10.19 -19.45 5.28
C THR A 30 9.58 -20.21 6.45
N GLN A 31 9.65 -19.65 7.67
CA GLN A 31 9.09 -20.22 8.89
C GLN A 31 8.15 -19.18 9.53
N PRO A 32 6.81 -19.35 9.38
CA PRO A 32 5.83 -18.35 9.81
C PRO A 32 5.96 -17.92 11.28
N HIS A 33 6.27 -18.86 12.17
CA HIS A 33 6.41 -18.58 13.59
C HIS A 33 7.65 -17.74 13.91
N SER A 34 8.79 -18.06 13.30
CA SER A 34 10.03 -17.27 13.41
C SER A 34 9.89 -15.90 12.79
N TRP A 35 9.17 -15.80 11.68
CA TRP A 35 8.93 -14.55 11.00
C TRP A 35 8.08 -13.58 11.83
N ALA A 36 6.97 -14.05 12.41
CA ALA A 36 6.14 -13.25 13.30
C ALA A 36 6.91 -12.75 14.52
N THR A 37 7.74 -13.61 15.13
CA THR A 37 8.60 -13.23 16.26
C THR A 37 9.62 -12.18 15.85
N ALA A 38 10.27 -12.34 14.70
CA ALA A 38 11.24 -11.36 14.18
C ALA A 38 10.59 -9.99 13.92
N ILE A 39 9.35 -9.96 13.41
CA ILE A 39 8.60 -8.71 13.22
C ILE A 39 8.27 -8.07 14.58
N MET A 40 7.82 -8.85 15.56
CA MET A 40 7.51 -8.33 16.90
C MET A 40 8.75 -7.75 17.58
N ASP A 41 9.91 -8.35 17.41
CA ASP A 41 11.18 -7.86 17.96
C ASP A 41 11.59 -6.49 17.36
N GLN A 42 11.20 -6.23 16.12
CA GLN A 42 11.42 -4.94 15.47
C GLN A 42 10.37 -3.88 15.81
N ALA A 43 9.22 -4.29 16.32
CA ALA A 43 8.15 -3.37 16.69
C ALA A 43 8.49 -2.61 17.98
N ARG A 44 8.38 -1.28 17.94
CA ARG A 44 8.74 -0.40 19.06
C ARG A 44 7.61 -0.20 20.06
N GLU A 45 6.37 -0.29 19.61
CA GLU A 45 5.19 0.00 20.38
C GLU A 45 4.40 -1.28 20.70
N ASP A 46 3.86 -1.39 21.91
CA ASP A 46 3.07 -2.55 22.32
C ASP A 46 1.80 -2.72 21.49
N VAL A 47 1.20 -1.62 21.05
CA VAL A 47 0.04 -1.64 20.13
C VAL A 47 0.40 -2.31 18.81
N VAL A 48 1.58 -2.05 18.28
CA VAL A 48 2.08 -2.67 17.03
C VAL A 48 2.32 -4.16 17.26
N LYS A 49 2.95 -4.55 18.37
CA LYS A 49 3.16 -5.96 18.75
C LYS A 49 1.85 -6.72 18.87
N HIS A 50 0.85 -6.10 19.50
CA HIS A 50 -0.49 -6.69 19.64
C HIS A 50 -1.14 -6.90 18.26
N LEU A 51 -1.07 -5.91 17.38
CA LEU A 51 -1.61 -6.01 16.02
C LEU A 51 -0.87 -7.08 15.19
N VAL A 52 0.45 -7.19 15.31
CA VAL A 52 1.22 -8.25 14.63
C VAL A 52 0.79 -9.63 15.09
N THR A 53 0.54 -9.81 16.39
CA THR A 53 0.02 -11.07 16.95
C THR A 53 -1.36 -11.39 16.41
N GLU A 54 -2.26 -10.40 16.40
CA GLU A 54 -3.62 -10.53 15.88
C GLU A 54 -3.64 -10.92 14.39
N LEU A 55 -2.88 -10.21 13.56
CA LEU A 55 -2.74 -10.50 12.13
C LEU A 55 -2.10 -11.86 11.87
N GLY A 56 -1.15 -12.27 12.71
CA GLY A 56 -0.45 -13.56 12.58
C GLY A 56 -1.34 -14.78 12.83
N VAL A 57 -2.44 -14.63 13.56
CA VAL A 57 -3.41 -15.70 13.84
C VAL A 57 -4.69 -15.59 13.02
N GLU A 58 -4.86 -14.52 12.26
CA GLU A 58 -6.01 -14.31 11.39
C GLU A 58 -6.03 -15.37 10.27
N GLN A 59 -7.17 -16.01 10.08
CA GLN A 59 -7.33 -16.99 9.01
C GLN A 59 -7.65 -16.31 7.69
N ILE A 60 -6.89 -16.64 6.67
CA ILE A 60 -7.15 -16.21 5.29
C ILE A 60 -8.09 -17.23 4.64
N ALA A 61 -9.32 -16.80 4.32
CA ALA A 61 -10.36 -17.67 3.75
C ALA A 61 -10.22 -17.83 2.21
N VAL A 62 -9.02 -18.20 1.74
CA VAL A 62 -8.74 -18.48 0.33
C VAL A 62 -7.84 -19.69 0.18
N ASP A 63 -8.02 -20.43 -0.92
CA ASP A 63 -7.17 -21.56 -1.25
C ASP A 63 -5.74 -21.12 -1.59
N ALA A 64 -4.78 -22.02 -1.38
CA ALA A 64 -3.37 -21.72 -1.64
C ALA A 64 -3.09 -21.31 -3.10
N GLU A 65 -3.83 -21.86 -4.07
CA GLU A 65 -3.71 -21.53 -5.49
C GLU A 65 -4.19 -20.12 -5.82
N THR A 66 -5.20 -19.63 -5.10
CA THR A 66 -5.77 -18.29 -5.28
C THR A 66 -5.13 -17.25 -4.37
N LEU A 67 -4.30 -17.67 -3.40
CA LEU A 67 -3.70 -16.78 -2.41
C LEU A 67 -2.84 -15.67 -3.04
N ARG A 68 -2.00 -16.04 -4.01
CA ARG A 68 -1.10 -15.06 -4.66
C ARG A 68 -1.85 -14.02 -5.48
N PRO A 69 -2.78 -14.39 -6.39
CA PRO A 69 -3.61 -13.42 -7.10
C PRO A 69 -4.45 -12.56 -6.16
N TYR A 70 -4.98 -13.16 -5.09
CA TYR A 70 -5.75 -12.45 -4.08
C TYR A 70 -4.91 -11.40 -3.35
N ALA A 71 -3.70 -11.74 -2.91
CA ALA A 71 -2.77 -10.80 -2.30
C ALA A 71 -2.39 -9.65 -3.26
N GLN A 72 -2.16 -9.96 -4.54
CA GLN A 72 -1.88 -8.96 -5.56
C GLN A 72 -3.06 -7.99 -5.73
N ALA A 73 -4.30 -8.49 -5.73
CA ALA A 73 -5.50 -7.67 -5.83
C ALA A 73 -5.67 -6.75 -4.61
N ILE A 74 -5.41 -7.25 -3.40
CA ILE A 74 -5.43 -6.43 -2.18
C ILE A 74 -4.37 -5.34 -2.23
N LEU A 75 -3.15 -5.65 -2.63
CA LEU A 75 -2.07 -4.67 -2.77
C LEU A 75 -2.40 -3.62 -3.83
N ALA A 76 -2.95 -4.02 -4.96
CA ALA A 76 -3.40 -3.10 -6.01
C ALA A 76 -4.51 -2.17 -5.48
N ARG A 77 -5.45 -2.69 -4.70
CA ARG A 77 -6.50 -1.89 -4.08
C ARG A 77 -5.95 -0.88 -3.07
N LEU A 78 -4.99 -1.28 -2.24
CA LEU A 78 -4.34 -0.40 -1.29
C LEU A 78 -3.59 0.75 -2.00
N GLN A 79 -2.85 0.42 -3.06
CA GLN A 79 -2.18 1.41 -3.89
C GLN A 79 -3.16 2.33 -4.61
N GLU A 80 -4.29 1.80 -5.09
CA GLU A 80 -5.34 2.59 -5.75
C GLU A 80 -5.92 3.65 -4.82
N VAL A 81 -6.17 3.32 -3.55
CA VAL A 81 -6.63 4.27 -2.54
C VAL A 81 -5.61 5.37 -2.32
N TRP A 82 -4.33 5.00 -2.13
CA TRP A 82 -3.26 5.97 -1.95
C TRP A 82 -3.08 6.90 -3.16
N VAL A 83 -3.12 6.35 -4.38
CA VAL A 83 -3.06 7.15 -5.62
C VAL A 83 -4.26 8.08 -5.72
N GLY A 84 -5.45 7.64 -5.28
CA GLY A 84 -6.65 8.49 -5.19
C GLY A 84 -6.43 9.71 -4.30
N ASP A 85 -5.77 9.55 -3.16
CA ASP A 85 -5.42 10.67 -2.27
C ASP A 85 -4.40 11.62 -2.93
N GLN A 86 -3.41 11.09 -3.64
CA GLN A 86 -2.45 11.91 -4.41
C GLN A 86 -3.14 12.72 -5.51
N ILE A 87 -4.07 12.11 -6.23
CA ILE A 87 -4.89 12.79 -7.24
C ILE A 87 -5.69 13.93 -6.61
N ALA A 88 -6.32 13.69 -5.47
CA ALA A 88 -7.08 14.73 -4.75
C ALA A 88 -6.18 15.92 -4.34
N GLN A 89 -4.96 15.65 -3.89
CA GLN A 89 -3.98 16.69 -3.56
C GLN A 89 -3.55 17.49 -4.79
N LEU A 90 -3.25 16.82 -5.91
CA LEU A 90 -2.89 17.50 -7.17
C LEU A 90 -4.04 18.37 -7.68
N LYS A 91 -5.27 17.89 -7.64
CA LYS A 91 -6.47 18.67 -8.00
C LYS A 91 -6.63 19.91 -7.11
N ALA A 92 -6.41 19.75 -5.80
CA ALA A 92 -6.46 20.87 -4.87
C ALA A 92 -5.35 21.92 -5.13
N MET A 93 -4.15 21.48 -5.49
CA MET A 93 -3.05 22.38 -5.88
C MET A 93 -3.39 23.14 -7.17
N LEU A 94 -3.83 22.43 -8.21
CA LEU A 94 -4.22 23.02 -9.49
C LEU A 94 -5.36 24.03 -9.34
N SER A 95 -6.32 23.78 -8.45
CA SER A 95 -7.44 24.71 -8.22
C SER A 95 -7.01 26.03 -7.58
N ARG A 96 -5.86 26.06 -6.91
CA ARG A 96 -5.28 27.25 -6.28
C ARG A 96 -4.34 28.01 -7.20
N MET A 97 -3.89 27.38 -8.29
CA MET A 97 -2.99 28.01 -9.26
C MET A 97 -3.78 28.71 -10.35
N ARG A 98 -3.22 29.84 -10.81
CA ARG A 98 -3.69 30.49 -12.04
C ARG A 98 -2.71 30.13 -13.16
N PRO A 99 -3.20 29.62 -14.31
CA PRO A 99 -2.33 29.28 -15.43
C PRO A 99 -1.48 30.46 -15.93
N SER A 100 -1.99 31.66 -15.75
CA SER A 100 -1.30 32.92 -16.14
C SER A 100 -0.09 33.29 -15.27
N ASP A 101 0.00 32.76 -14.04
CA ASP A 101 1.04 33.14 -13.10
C ASP A 101 2.32 32.31 -13.32
N ASP A 102 2.17 31.01 -13.60
CA ASP A 102 3.26 30.10 -13.97
C ASP A 102 2.71 28.98 -14.85
N GLU A 103 2.72 29.20 -16.15
CA GLU A 103 2.21 28.25 -17.14
C GLU A 103 2.98 26.94 -17.14
N THR A 104 4.30 26.97 -16.96
CA THR A 104 5.15 25.79 -16.95
C THR A 104 4.84 24.91 -15.75
N ALA A 105 4.74 25.46 -14.55
CA ALA A 105 4.40 24.72 -13.34
C ALA A 105 2.97 24.16 -13.43
N TYR A 106 2.02 24.93 -13.93
CA TYR A 106 0.64 24.47 -14.12
C TYR A 106 0.56 23.28 -15.08
N ASN A 107 1.20 23.36 -16.22
CA ASN A 107 1.22 22.28 -17.23
C ASN A 107 1.93 21.03 -16.70
N SER A 108 3.00 21.18 -15.92
CA SER A 108 3.71 20.06 -15.28
C SER A 108 2.82 19.32 -14.28
N LEU A 109 2.12 20.05 -13.40
CA LEU A 109 1.19 19.45 -12.44
C LEU A 109 -0.02 18.79 -13.14
N PHE A 110 -0.49 19.39 -14.22
CA PHE A 110 -1.58 18.81 -15.00
C PHE A 110 -1.15 17.51 -15.70
N ALA A 111 0.06 17.44 -16.22
CA ALA A 111 0.63 16.21 -16.78
C ALA A 111 0.78 15.12 -15.70
N ASP A 112 1.25 15.46 -14.51
CA ASP A 112 1.35 14.55 -13.37
C ASP A 112 -0.02 14.02 -12.95
N LEU A 113 -1.05 14.87 -12.94
CA LEU A 113 -2.43 14.46 -12.67
C LEU A 113 -2.94 13.43 -13.68
N LEU A 114 -2.71 13.66 -14.97
CA LEU A 114 -3.12 12.72 -16.02
C LEU A 114 -2.40 11.37 -15.88
N ALA A 115 -1.11 11.38 -15.58
CA ALA A 115 -0.32 10.16 -15.35
C ALA A 115 -0.84 9.39 -14.13
N MET A 116 -1.15 10.07 -13.04
CA MET A 116 -1.71 9.46 -11.83
C MET A 116 -3.11 8.87 -12.06
N GLU A 117 -3.96 9.55 -12.82
CA GLU A 117 -5.29 9.03 -13.17
C GLU A 117 -5.20 7.80 -14.08
N GLN A 118 -4.24 7.75 -15.00
CA GLN A 118 -3.99 6.55 -15.80
C GLN A 118 -3.51 5.39 -14.92
N TYR A 119 -2.56 5.63 -14.06
CA TYR A 119 -2.05 4.62 -13.12
C TYR A 119 -3.15 4.09 -12.19
N ARG A 120 -4.01 4.96 -11.68
CA ARG A 120 -5.18 4.54 -10.88
C ARG A 120 -6.09 3.58 -11.64
N ARG A 121 -6.37 3.84 -12.91
CA ARG A 121 -7.18 2.94 -13.76
C ARG A 121 -6.53 1.56 -13.93
N GLU A 122 -5.23 1.52 -14.09
CA GLU A 122 -4.46 0.26 -14.17
C GLU A 122 -4.56 -0.53 -12.87
N LEU A 123 -4.41 0.13 -11.72
CA LEU A 123 -4.57 -0.50 -10.41
C LEU A 123 -5.99 -1.02 -10.17
N GLN A 124 -7.01 -0.29 -10.61
CA GLN A 124 -8.41 -0.73 -10.53
C GLN A 124 -8.65 -1.98 -11.37
N ALA A 125 -8.10 -2.04 -12.57
CA ALA A 125 -8.17 -3.21 -13.42
C ALA A 125 -7.48 -4.43 -12.79
N GLU A 126 -6.33 -4.23 -12.17
CA GLU A 126 -5.58 -5.29 -11.46
C GLU A 126 -6.35 -5.82 -10.25
N ALA A 127 -6.95 -4.93 -9.45
CA ALA A 127 -7.72 -5.30 -8.27
C ALA A 127 -8.99 -6.12 -8.62
N VAL A 128 -9.53 -5.95 -9.82
CA VAL A 128 -10.76 -6.62 -10.26
C VAL A 128 -10.48 -7.99 -10.88
N LYS A 129 -9.28 -8.27 -11.40
CA LYS A 129 -8.95 -9.54 -12.07
C LYS A 129 -9.30 -10.79 -11.27
N VAL A 130 -9.09 -10.76 -9.96
CA VAL A 130 -9.34 -11.91 -9.08
C VAL A 130 -10.83 -12.20 -8.88
N VAL A 131 -11.69 -11.21 -9.03
CA VAL A 131 -13.13 -11.35 -8.81
C VAL A 131 -13.83 -12.05 -9.99
N PHE A 132 -13.24 -11.99 -11.19
CA PHE A 132 -13.83 -12.47 -12.43
C PHE A 132 -13.08 -13.65 -13.08
N GLU A 133 -11.96 -14.06 -12.52
CA GLU A 133 -11.23 -15.29 -12.88
C GLU A 133 -11.51 -16.42 -11.89
#